data_80b956778c04f8a51c15a0b4f45619e9
#
_entry.id   80b956778c04f8a51c15a0b4f45619e9
#
_cell.length_a   1.000
_cell.length_b   1.000
_cell.length_c   1.000
_cell.angle_alpha   90.00
_cell.angle_beta   90.00
_cell.angle_gamma   90.00
#
_symmetry.space_group_name_H-M   'P 1'
#
loop_
_entity.id
_entity.type
_entity.pdbx_description
1 polymer ?
#
loop_
_entity_poly.entity_id
_entity_poly.type
_entity_poly.pdbx_seq_one_letter_code
_entity_poly.pdbx_strand_id
1 'polypeptide(L)'
;MKQLIPTTQYKKDLKRFINQPKKMEALIEILRCLAHEKPIPENCRPHMQTGQYKGCMECHIGSDFLLIWIDEEIISLVRIGSHSELFGQKRK
;
A
#
# COMPACT_ATOMS: atom_id res chain seq x y z
N MET A 1 11.33 11.63 10.80
CA MET A 1 10.82 10.36 10.30
C MET A 1 9.36 10.20 10.70
N LYS A 2 8.53 9.77 9.77
CA LYS A 2 7.12 9.60 10.07
C LYS A 2 6.84 8.22 10.64
N GLN A 3 5.87 8.16 11.53
CA GLN A 3 5.42 6.91 12.12
C GLN A 3 4.45 6.22 11.17
N LEU A 4 4.61 4.90 11.01
CA LEU A 4 3.72 4.09 10.18
C LEU A 4 2.82 3.28 11.09
N ILE A 5 1.50 3.47 10.97
CA ILE A 5 0.54 2.77 11.80
C ILE A 5 -0.31 1.85 10.93
N PRO A 6 -0.18 0.53 11.06
CA PRO A 6 -1.02 -0.38 10.29
C PRO A 6 -2.43 -0.43 10.84
N THR A 7 -3.41 -0.37 9.94
CA THR A 7 -4.80 -0.59 10.33
C THR A 7 -5.04 -2.08 10.53
N THR A 8 -6.16 -2.40 11.16
CA THR A 8 -6.54 -3.80 11.36
C THR A 8 -6.67 -4.53 10.03
N GLN A 9 -7.28 -3.88 9.05
CA GLN A 9 -7.47 -4.50 7.74
C GLN A 9 -6.13 -4.73 7.04
N TYR A 10 -5.21 -3.77 7.15
CA TYR A 10 -3.88 -3.93 6.58
C TYR A 10 -3.17 -5.16 7.18
N LYS A 11 -3.30 -5.32 8.49
CA LYS A 11 -2.67 -6.47 9.16
C LYS A 11 -3.23 -7.79 8.65
N LYS A 12 -4.55 -7.83 8.43
CA LYS A 12 -5.17 -9.03 7.86
C LYS A 12 -4.68 -9.29 6.45
N ASP A 13 -4.61 -8.22 5.65
CA ASP A 13 -4.09 -8.36 4.28
C ASP A 13 -2.67 -8.91 4.28
N LEU A 14 -1.85 -8.39 5.17
CA LEU A 14 -0.43 -8.71 5.20
C LEU A 14 -0.17 -10.19 5.42
N LYS A 15 -1.03 -10.84 6.19
CA LYS A 15 -0.87 -12.27 6.47
C LYS A 15 -0.82 -13.11 5.22
N ARG A 16 -1.50 -12.67 4.16
CA ARG A 16 -1.51 -13.41 2.90
C ARG A 16 -0.17 -13.38 2.18
N PHE A 17 0.68 -12.43 2.52
CA PHE A 17 1.92 -12.21 1.78
C PHE A 17 3.18 -12.51 2.59
N ILE A 18 3.01 -12.86 3.85
CA ILE A 18 4.15 -13.00 4.75
C ILE A 18 5.13 -14.09 4.32
N ASN A 19 4.64 -15.09 3.57
CA ASN A 19 5.46 -16.17 3.06
C ASN A 19 5.91 -15.95 1.62
N GLN A 20 5.81 -14.72 1.13
CA GLN A 20 6.23 -14.38 -0.23
C GLN A 20 7.36 -13.37 -0.13
N PRO A 21 8.62 -13.85 -0.03
CA PRO A 21 9.75 -12.97 0.30
C PRO A 21 9.93 -11.81 -0.67
N LYS A 22 9.72 -12.04 -1.96
CA LYS A 22 9.94 -10.97 -2.93
C LYS A 22 8.93 -9.85 -2.74
N LYS A 23 7.66 -10.20 -2.47
CA LYS A 23 6.66 -9.18 -2.21
C LYS A 23 6.96 -8.44 -0.91
N MET A 24 7.40 -9.16 0.11
CA MET A 24 7.72 -8.53 1.38
C MET A 24 8.91 -7.58 1.25
N GLU A 25 9.93 -7.98 0.48
CA GLU A 25 11.08 -7.10 0.25
C GLU A 25 10.65 -5.81 -0.45
N ALA A 26 9.84 -5.96 -1.49
CA ALA A 26 9.38 -4.79 -2.24
C ALA A 26 8.54 -3.87 -1.36
N LEU A 27 7.70 -4.46 -0.52
CA LEU A 27 6.89 -3.67 0.40
C LEU A 27 7.76 -2.90 1.39
N ILE A 28 8.74 -3.57 1.98
CA ILE A 28 9.62 -2.93 2.97
C ILE A 28 10.33 -1.73 2.36
N GLU A 29 10.75 -1.86 1.12
CA GLU A 29 11.41 -0.76 0.42
C GLU A 29 10.51 0.46 0.35
N ILE A 30 9.25 0.27 -0.01
CA ILE A 30 8.30 1.38 -0.09
C ILE A 30 8.01 1.95 1.30
N LEU A 31 7.86 1.08 2.30
CA LEU A 31 7.61 1.55 3.65
C LEU A 31 8.76 2.41 4.17
N ARG A 32 9.98 2.06 3.80
CA ARG A 32 11.15 2.90 4.17
C ARG A 32 11.05 4.27 3.53
N CYS A 33 10.67 4.32 2.26
CA CYS A 33 10.51 5.61 1.60
C CYS A 33 9.48 6.46 2.34
N LEU A 34 8.35 5.86 2.70
CA LEU A 34 7.30 6.59 3.41
C LEU A 34 7.79 7.08 4.76
N ALA A 35 8.44 6.22 5.53
CA ALA A 35 8.90 6.58 6.87
C ALA A 35 9.92 7.70 6.83
N HIS A 36 10.82 7.66 5.87
CA HIS A 36 11.90 8.65 5.76
C HIS A 36 11.54 9.84 4.89
N GLU A 37 10.29 9.90 4.44
CA GLU A 37 9.78 10.99 3.62
C GLU A 37 10.57 11.16 2.33
N LYS A 38 11.03 10.05 1.78
CA LYS A 38 11.71 10.01 0.50
C LYS A 38 10.72 9.74 -0.61
N PRO A 39 10.99 10.23 -1.82
CA PRO A 39 10.07 9.97 -2.93
C PRO A 39 10.01 8.49 -3.27
N ILE A 40 8.80 8.02 -3.56
CA ILE A 40 8.58 6.67 -4.03
C ILE A 40 9.04 6.59 -5.48
N PRO A 41 9.71 5.50 -5.88
CA PRO A 41 10.15 5.37 -7.28
C PRO A 41 9.01 5.60 -8.26
N GLU A 42 9.31 6.30 -9.34
CA GLU A 42 8.30 6.67 -10.34
C GLU A 42 7.61 5.46 -10.94
N ASN A 43 8.36 4.37 -11.12
CA ASN A 43 7.77 3.19 -11.72
C ASN A 43 6.72 2.53 -10.81
N CYS A 44 6.64 2.93 -9.56
CA CYS A 44 5.57 2.47 -8.67
C CYS A 44 4.32 3.32 -8.79
N ARG A 45 4.39 4.44 -9.51
CA ARG A 45 3.25 5.27 -9.87
C ARG A 45 2.42 5.72 -8.67
N PRO A 46 3.06 6.39 -7.70
CA PRO A 46 2.29 6.88 -6.55
C PRO A 46 1.28 7.95 -7.00
N HIS A 47 0.06 7.84 -6.53
CA HIS A 47 -0.97 8.80 -6.89
C HIS A 47 -2.09 8.78 -5.87
N MET A 48 -2.87 9.85 -5.86
CA MET A 48 -4.04 9.97 -4.99
C MET A 48 -5.19 9.17 -5.58
N GLN A 49 -5.86 8.39 -4.76
CA GLN A 49 -7.01 7.61 -5.21
C GLN A 49 -8.27 8.44 -5.31
N THR A 50 -9.09 8.08 -6.27
CA THR A 50 -10.47 8.58 -6.35
C THR A 50 -11.38 7.37 -6.18
N GLY A 51 -12.67 7.59 -5.91
CA GLY A 51 -13.61 6.50 -5.76
C GLY A 51 -13.56 5.89 -4.39
N GLN A 52 -13.47 4.56 -4.35
CA GLN A 52 -13.62 3.80 -3.10
C GLN A 52 -12.65 4.25 -1.99
N TYR A 53 -11.41 4.54 -2.36
CA TYR A 53 -10.39 4.96 -1.38
C TYR A 53 -10.04 6.43 -1.56
N LYS A 54 -11.04 7.24 -1.87
CA LYS A 54 -10.81 8.66 -2.09
C LYS A 54 -10.07 9.29 -0.92
N GLY A 55 -9.05 10.06 -1.24
CA GLY A 55 -8.23 10.72 -0.23
C GLY A 55 -7.05 9.92 0.22
N CYS A 56 -6.98 8.63 -0.16
CA CYS A 56 -5.81 7.80 0.15
C CYS A 56 -4.83 7.84 -1.00
N MET A 57 -3.57 7.60 -0.67
CA MET A 57 -2.53 7.43 -1.68
C MET A 57 -2.43 5.96 -2.05
N GLU A 58 -2.00 5.71 -3.27
CA GLU A 58 -1.83 4.35 -3.76
C GLU A 58 -0.55 4.26 -4.59
N CYS A 59 0.13 3.12 -4.52
CA CYS A 59 1.22 2.86 -5.47
C CYS A 59 1.24 1.38 -5.82
N HIS A 60 1.87 1.09 -6.96
CA HIS A 60 2.06 -0.27 -7.44
C HIS A 60 3.44 -0.74 -6.99
N ILE A 61 3.47 -1.73 -6.10
CA ILE A 61 4.75 -2.22 -5.59
C ILE A 61 5.36 -3.21 -6.56
N GLY A 62 4.52 -3.97 -7.22
CA GLY A 62 4.97 -4.93 -8.21
C GLY A 62 3.81 -5.28 -9.10
N SER A 63 3.91 -6.43 -9.77
CA SER A 63 2.84 -6.89 -10.62
C SER A 63 1.61 -7.17 -9.77
N ASP A 64 0.54 -6.41 -9.96
CA ASP A 64 -0.73 -6.59 -9.26
C ASP A 64 -0.57 -6.67 -7.73
N PHE A 65 0.29 -5.81 -7.18
CA PHE A 65 0.51 -5.74 -5.74
C PHE A 65 0.55 -4.27 -5.36
N LEU A 66 -0.50 -3.83 -4.67
CA LEU A 66 -0.75 -2.41 -4.42
C LEU A 66 -0.72 -2.11 -2.94
N LEU A 67 -0.26 -0.91 -2.61
CA LEU A 67 -0.32 -0.39 -1.24
C LEU A 67 -1.18 0.86 -1.23
N ILE A 68 -2.09 0.94 -0.25
CA ILE A 68 -2.93 2.11 -0.05
C ILE A 68 -2.66 2.65 1.35
N TRP A 69 -2.42 3.96 1.44
CA TRP A 69 -2.10 4.58 2.73
C TRP A 69 -2.67 5.98 2.79
N ILE A 70 -2.77 6.51 4.01
CA ILE A 70 -3.14 7.91 4.24
C ILE A 70 -1.90 8.64 4.69
N ASP A 71 -1.57 9.71 3.97
CA ASP A 71 -0.31 10.43 4.19
C ASP A 71 -0.59 11.74 4.94
N GLU A 72 -0.45 11.69 6.25
CA GLU A 72 -0.60 12.86 7.12
C GLU A 72 0.62 12.91 8.02
N GLU A 73 0.50 13.54 9.18
CA GLU A 73 1.62 13.54 10.13
C GLU A 73 2.04 12.12 10.48
N ILE A 74 1.05 11.27 10.65
CA ILE A 74 1.23 9.84 10.82
C ILE A 74 0.76 9.20 9.53
N ILE A 75 1.47 8.19 9.07
CA ILE A 75 1.04 7.45 7.89
C ILE A 75 0.25 6.24 8.32
N SER A 76 -1.00 6.17 7.89
CA SER A 76 -1.86 5.03 8.19
C SER A 76 -1.81 4.06 7.02
N LEU A 77 -1.43 2.81 7.29
CA LEU A 77 -1.36 1.78 6.24
C LEU A 77 -2.74 1.15 6.15
N VAL A 78 -3.43 1.38 5.03
CA VAL A 78 -4.85 1.06 4.91
C VAL A 78 -5.09 -0.32 4.33
N ARG A 79 -4.50 -0.62 3.19
CA ARG A 79 -4.66 -1.91 2.53
C ARG A 79 -3.40 -2.30 1.79
N ILE A 80 -3.25 -3.60 1.55
CA ILE A 80 -2.23 -4.14 0.68
C ILE A 80 -2.77 -5.39 0.00
N GLY A 81 -2.53 -5.53 -1.29
CA GLY A 81 -3.03 -6.69 -2.01
C GLY A 81 -3.14 -6.44 -3.51
N SER A 82 -3.84 -7.33 -4.19
CA SER A 82 -4.07 -7.22 -5.62
C SER A 82 -5.23 -6.28 -5.91
N HIS A 83 -5.38 -5.91 -7.18
CA HIS A 83 -6.52 -5.09 -7.59
C HIS A 83 -7.84 -5.70 -7.18
N SER A 84 -8.03 -6.99 -7.46
CA SER A 84 -9.31 -7.61 -7.14
C SER A 84 -9.53 -7.70 -5.65
N GLU A 85 -8.48 -7.91 -4.87
CA GLU A 85 -8.62 -7.95 -3.41
C GLU A 85 -9.01 -6.61 -2.83
N LEU A 86 -8.44 -5.53 -3.35
CA LEU A 86 -8.68 -4.20 -2.80
C LEU A 86 -9.92 -3.53 -3.35
N PHE A 87 -10.23 -3.76 -4.62
CA PHE A 87 -11.35 -3.08 -5.28
C PHE A 87 -12.51 -3.99 -5.61
N GLY A 88 -12.37 -5.28 -5.38
CA GLY A 88 -13.41 -6.26 -5.66
C GLY A 88 -13.52 -6.60 -7.12
N GLN A 89 -14.21 -7.73 -7.43
CA GLN A 89 -14.56 -8.12 -8.79
C GLN A 89 -15.99 -7.67 -9.02
N LYS A 90 -16.14 -6.87 -9.96
CA LYS A 90 -17.50 -6.47 -10.24
C LYS A 90 -18.13 -7.37 -11.20
N ARG A 91 -18.71 -7.93 -11.18
CA ARG A 91 -19.35 -8.52 -11.98
C ARG A 91 -20.38 -8.56 -12.23
N LYS A 92 -20.39 -8.39 -12.25
CA LYS A 92 -21.22 -8.30 -12.27
C LYS A 92 -21.73 -8.35 -12.66
#